data_c9051572e89ffb2adc4969350af16c84
#
_entry.id   c9051572e89ffb2adc4969350af16c84
#
_cell.length_a   1.000
_cell.length_b   1.000
_cell.length_c   1.000
_cell.angle_alpha   90.00
_cell.angle_beta   90.00
_cell.angle_gamma   90.00
#
_symmetry.space_group_name_H-M   'P 1'
#
loop_
_entity.id
_entity.type
_entity.pdbx_description
1 polymer ?
#
loop_
_entity_poly.entity_id
_entity_poly.type
_entity_poly.pdbx_seq_one_letter_code
_entity_poly.pdbx_strand_id
1 'polypeptide(L)'
;MLQKPIALALLAAFSCAAPAAEDAELAAIRSQLAELKKNYEQRIAALEDKLAQSRAQAEKPASVAAAAEAPRLGTPAGGFNPEISLTLQGQYKSMKDIDERAIAGFWPAGGHDHESEGIKGVSKRGFSVDHTELMLAANVDPYWRGQAILAALDGEVEVEEAWFQSLGLDHGIGLKGGRFLSGIGYQNEQHPHAWDFASTPLMYQALFGEHGSYAQDGVQFKWLAPTPIWLEFGAEAGRGANFPGSDRNQNRAGAGALFVHLGDDVGSSHSWRAGLSYLHTRAREREAEVHDANDVHGDASFTGRSRTWLADFVWKWAPDGNPKYRNFKFQTEYFHRDERGDIGCVSDEAGAACDGTRDSYRSRQSGWYAQAVYQFTPHWRAGLRHEQLDSGSLRIGANALAQLGDENLMFARYRPKRSALMLDYSWSEFSRVRLQYERDRSMPGVTDNQFTVQYIMSLGAHGAHKF
;
A
#
# COMPACT_ATOMS: atom_id res chain seq x y z
N MET A 1 31.15 8.01 61.48
CA MET A 1 32.23 7.18 62.03
C MET A 1 32.48 6.03 61.07
N LEU A 2 33.69 6.00 60.59
CA LEU A 2 34.57 4.92 60.10
C LEU A 2 34.05 4.15 58.87
N GLN A 3 34.58 4.42 57.67
CA GLN A 3 35.95 4.18 57.10
C GLN A 3 36.07 2.79 56.49
N LYS A 4 36.06 2.73 55.12
CA LYS A 4 37.19 2.41 54.21
C LYS A 4 37.94 1.07 54.44
N PRO A 5 38.67 0.59 53.43
CA PRO A 5 38.49 0.24 52.01
C PRO A 5 39.01 -1.17 51.70
N ILE A 6 38.57 -1.82 50.64
CA ILE A 6 39.37 -2.89 50.01
C ILE A 6 39.27 -2.70 48.50
N ALA A 7 40.17 -1.90 48.00
CA ALA A 7 40.57 -1.90 46.61
C ALA A 7 42.09 -1.98 46.61
N LEU A 8 42.63 -2.89 45.87
CA LEU A 8 44.03 -3.07 45.48
C LEU A 8 44.61 -4.43 45.87
N ALA A 9 44.34 -5.43 45.07
CA ALA A 9 45.24 -6.56 44.86
C ALA A 9 44.67 -7.51 43.78
N LEU A 10 44.73 -7.09 42.50
CA LEU A 10 44.61 -8.00 41.34
C LEU A 10 45.10 -7.29 40.05
N LEU A 11 46.34 -6.81 40.16
CA LEU A 11 47.07 -6.24 39.02
C LEU A 11 48.52 -6.66 39.07
N ALA A 12 48.81 -7.96 38.95
CA ALA A 12 50.13 -8.48 38.64
C ALA A 12 50.09 -9.98 38.38
N ALA A 13 49.51 -10.44 37.29
CA ALA A 13 49.79 -11.77 36.73
C ALA A 13 49.16 -11.92 35.33
N PHE A 14 49.48 -11.03 34.37
CA PHE A 14 49.36 -11.32 32.96
C PHE A 14 50.39 -10.54 32.17
N SER A 15 51.63 -11.00 32.31
CA SER A 15 52.68 -10.61 31.39
C SER A 15 53.49 -11.88 31.08
N CYS A 16 53.60 -12.17 29.82
CA CYS A 16 54.34 -13.24 29.15
C CYS A 16 53.51 -14.46 28.74
N ALA A 17 52.88 -14.35 27.55
CA ALA A 17 52.90 -15.37 26.49
C ALA A 17 51.91 -15.03 25.41
N ALA A 18 52.32 -14.30 24.36
CA ALA A 18 51.76 -14.46 23.02
C ALA A 18 52.33 -13.43 22.02
N PRO A 19 53.41 -13.69 21.35
CA PRO A 19 53.56 -13.20 19.96
C PRO A 19 53.42 -14.30 18.91
N ALA A 20 53.40 -15.60 19.28
CA ALA A 20 53.39 -16.65 18.27
C ALA A 20 52.00 -17.13 17.79
N ALA A 21 50.94 -16.82 18.53
CA ALA A 21 49.55 -17.20 18.14
C ALA A 21 48.95 -16.19 17.16
N GLU A 22 49.23 -14.91 17.34
CA GLU A 22 48.71 -13.83 16.49
C GLU A 22 49.29 -13.87 15.06
N ASP A 23 50.56 -14.25 14.91
CA ASP A 23 51.20 -14.42 13.59
C ASP A 23 50.69 -15.67 12.85
N ALA A 24 50.31 -16.73 13.54
CA ALA A 24 49.74 -17.94 12.92
C ALA A 24 48.29 -17.69 12.45
N GLU A 25 47.52 -16.95 13.20
CA GLU A 25 46.14 -16.59 12.86
C GLU A 25 46.10 -15.60 11.67
N LEU A 26 46.98 -14.62 11.65
CA LEU A 26 47.19 -13.70 10.54
C LEU A 26 47.67 -14.42 9.26
N ALA A 27 48.52 -15.42 9.38
CA ALA A 27 48.96 -16.25 8.26
C ALA A 27 47.81 -17.11 7.70
N ALA A 28 46.94 -17.66 8.57
CA ALA A 28 45.77 -18.42 8.19
C ALA A 28 44.74 -17.53 7.46
N ILE A 29 44.46 -16.33 7.95
CA ILE A 29 43.56 -15.35 7.32
C ILE A 29 44.09 -14.91 5.93
N ARG A 30 45.42 -14.65 5.82
CA ARG A 30 46.04 -14.33 4.53
C ARG A 30 45.93 -15.46 3.52
N SER A 31 46.09 -16.71 3.98
CA SER A 31 45.90 -17.89 3.14
C SER A 31 44.47 -18.04 2.65
N GLN A 32 43.49 -17.87 3.54
CA GLN A 32 42.07 -17.88 3.18
C GLN A 32 41.69 -16.76 2.21
N LEU A 33 42.21 -15.55 2.39
CA LEU A 33 42.03 -14.41 1.48
C LEU A 33 42.63 -14.69 0.09
N ALA A 34 43.80 -15.31 0.04
CA ALA A 34 44.44 -15.68 -1.22
C ALA A 34 43.65 -16.77 -1.98
N GLU A 35 43.09 -17.74 -1.25
CA GLU A 35 42.25 -18.77 -1.81
C GLU A 35 40.91 -18.23 -2.29
N LEU A 36 40.31 -17.34 -1.52
CA LEU A 36 39.07 -16.66 -1.89
C LEU A 36 39.27 -15.82 -3.16
N LYS A 37 40.36 -15.04 -3.22
CA LYS A 37 40.70 -14.24 -4.39
C LYS A 37 40.88 -15.10 -5.63
N LYS A 38 41.61 -16.21 -5.52
CA LYS A 38 41.80 -17.17 -6.61
C LYS A 38 40.49 -17.77 -7.10
N ASN A 39 39.57 -18.09 -6.19
CA ASN A 39 38.24 -18.61 -6.51
C ASN A 39 37.38 -17.57 -7.26
N TYR A 40 37.42 -16.30 -6.85
CA TYR A 40 36.75 -15.22 -7.56
C TYR A 40 37.31 -14.98 -8.95
N GLU A 41 38.64 -14.97 -9.11
CA GLU A 41 39.30 -14.81 -10.42
C GLU A 41 38.90 -15.96 -11.38
N GLN A 42 38.84 -17.20 -10.88
CA GLN A 42 38.35 -18.35 -11.67
C GLN A 42 36.90 -18.22 -12.08
N ARG A 43 36.03 -17.70 -11.19
CA ARG A 43 34.62 -17.50 -11.51
C ARG A 43 34.41 -16.36 -12.52
N ILE A 44 35.20 -15.31 -12.43
CA ILE A 44 35.18 -14.21 -13.41
C ILE A 44 35.60 -14.72 -14.78
N ALA A 45 36.74 -15.44 -14.89
CA ALA A 45 37.18 -16.02 -16.14
C ALA A 45 36.14 -16.97 -16.75
N ALA A 46 35.48 -17.82 -15.93
CA ALA A 46 34.45 -18.72 -16.42
C ALA A 46 33.17 -17.98 -16.87
N LEU A 47 32.86 -16.83 -16.31
CA LEU A 47 31.73 -15.99 -16.74
C LEU A 47 32.08 -15.22 -18.04
N GLU A 48 33.32 -14.75 -18.18
CA GLU A 48 33.80 -14.11 -19.40
C GLU A 48 33.82 -15.10 -20.57
N ASP A 49 34.25 -16.35 -20.35
CA ASP A 49 34.20 -17.41 -21.36
C ASP A 49 32.76 -17.76 -21.78
N LYS A 50 31.82 -17.82 -20.82
CA LYS A 50 30.40 -18.03 -21.13
C LYS A 50 29.82 -16.86 -21.93
N LEU A 51 30.19 -15.64 -21.60
CA LEU A 51 29.76 -14.44 -22.33
C LEU A 51 30.33 -14.43 -23.76
N ALA A 52 31.59 -14.83 -23.96
CA ALA A 52 32.21 -14.96 -25.25
C ALA A 52 31.54 -16.06 -26.10
N GLN A 53 31.23 -17.23 -25.50
CA GLN A 53 30.51 -18.31 -26.15
C GLN A 53 29.08 -17.91 -26.55
N SER A 54 28.37 -17.19 -25.70
CA SER A 54 27.04 -16.68 -25.98
C SER A 54 27.05 -15.64 -27.12
N ARG A 55 28.06 -14.76 -27.18
CA ARG A 55 28.26 -13.82 -28.30
C ARG A 55 28.60 -14.54 -29.61
N ALA A 56 29.45 -15.57 -29.56
CA ALA A 56 29.82 -16.36 -30.73
C ALA A 56 28.65 -17.24 -31.24
N GLN A 57 27.71 -17.65 -30.39
CA GLN A 57 26.47 -18.32 -30.79
C GLN A 57 25.47 -17.35 -31.43
N ALA A 58 25.44 -16.08 -30.99
CA ALA A 58 24.59 -15.05 -31.58
C ALA A 58 25.06 -14.59 -32.98
N GLU A 59 26.34 -14.79 -33.32
CA GLU A 59 26.96 -14.42 -34.63
C GLU A 59 26.90 -15.51 -35.69
N LYS A 60 26.42 -16.74 -35.39
CA LYS A 60 26.26 -17.75 -36.42
C LYS A 60 24.95 -17.58 -37.21
N PRO A 61 24.98 -17.41 -38.54
CA PRO A 61 23.76 -17.37 -39.33
C PRO A 61 23.05 -18.69 -39.30
N ALA A 62 21.82 -18.72 -38.80
CA ALA A 62 20.96 -19.90 -38.77
C ALA A 62 20.50 -20.24 -40.16
N SER A 63 20.90 -21.39 -40.68
CA SER A 63 20.33 -21.99 -41.89
C SER A 63 18.91 -22.50 -41.62
N VAL A 64 18.03 -22.15 -42.54
CA VAL A 64 16.59 -22.35 -42.56
C VAL A 64 16.18 -23.82 -42.39
N ALA A 65 15.36 -24.13 -41.37
CA ALA A 65 14.41 -25.23 -41.38
C ALA A 65 13.09 -24.71 -40.80
N ALA A 66 12.04 -24.75 -41.62
CA ALA A 66 10.73 -24.23 -41.35
C ALA A 66 10.00 -25.03 -40.26
N ALA A 67 9.70 -24.38 -39.13
CA ALA A 67 8.61 -24.75 -38.23
C ALA A 67 7.84 -23.43 -37.93
N ALA A 68 6.52 -23.51 -38.05
CA ALA A 68 5.64 -22.36 -37.95
C ALA A 68 5.82 -21.62 -36.61
N GLU A 69 6.58 -20.52 -36.63
CA GLU A 69 6.66 -19.55 -35.55
C GLU A 69 5.56 -18.51 -35.73
N ALA A 70 4.79 -18.29 -34.65
CA ALA A 70 4.00 -17.10 -34.53
C ALA A 70 4.87 -15.86 -34.75
N PRO A 71 4.39 -14.77 -35.39
CA PRO A 71 5.23 -13.64 -35.77
C PRO A 71 5.79 -12.96 -34.52
N ARG A 72 7.09 -13.14 -34.27
CA ARG A 72 7.86 -12.25 -33.40
C ARG A 72 7.98 -10.94 -34.14
N LEU A 73 7.24 -9.93 -33.67
CA LEU A 73 7.52 -8.56 -34.08
C LEU A 73 8.94 -8.20 -33.64
N GLY A 74 9.90 -8.31 -34.57
CA GLY A 74 11.25 -7.84 -34.39
C GLY A 74 11.22 -6.30 -34.26
N THR A 75 11.44 -5.77 -33.08
CA THR A 75 11.64 -4.35 -32.89
C THR A 75 13.01 -3.95 -33.44
N PRO A 76 13.13 -2.91 -34.29
CA PRO A 76 14.39 -2.33 -34.65
C PRO A 76 15.13 -1.84 -33.40
N ALA A 77 16.48 -1.93 -33.40
CA ALA A 77 17.29 -1.34 -32.34
C ALA A 77 16.94 0.15 -32.21
N GLY A 78 16.29 0.54 -31.10
CA GLY A 78 15.75 1.88 -30.86
C GLY A 78 14.22 1.97 -30.91
N GLY A 79 13.50 0.86 -31.14
CA GLY A 79 12.03 0.85 -31.12
C GLY A 79 11.44 0.95 -29.72
N PHE A 80 10.33 1.66 -29.58
CA PHE A 80 9.49 1.70 -28.41
C PHE A 80 9.06 0.26 -28.03
N ASN A 81 9.53 -0.22 -26.87
CA ASN A 81 9.22 -1.56 -26.37
C ASN A 81 8.61 -1.44 -24.97
N PRO A 82 7.28 -1.25 -24.87
CA PRO A 82 6.61 -1.11 -23.59
C PRO A 82 6.65 -2.42 -22.82
N GLU A 83 6.82 -2.32 -21.52
CA GLU A 83 6.54 -3.37 -20.56
C GLU A 83 5.01 -3.49 -20.48
N ILE A 84 4.50 -4.69 -20.70
CA ILE A 84 3.07 -4.99 -20.63
C ILE A 84 2.88 -6.10 -19.63
N SER A 85 2.03 -5.89 -18.64
CA SER A 85 1.59 -6.95 -17.73
C SER A 85 0.09 -6.93 -17.54
N LEU A 86 -0.47 -8.12 -17.35
CA LEU A 86 -1.88 -8.33 -17.02
C LEU A 86 -1.94 -9.13 -15.73
N THR A 87 -2.60 -8.58 -14.72
CA THR A 87 -2.90 -9.28 -13.47
C THR A 87 -4.38 -9.59 -13.40
N LEU A 88 -4.72 -10.87 -13.29
CA LEU A 88 -6.09 -11.36 -13.13
C LEU A 88 -6.30 -11.75 -11.69
N GLN A 89 -7.35 -11.22 -11.07
CA GLN A 89 -7.73 -11.51 -9.71
C GLN A 89 -9.20 -11.90 -9.64
N GLY A 90 -9.44 -13.14 -9.23
CA GLY A 90 -10.80 -13.65 -9.03
C GLY A 90 -10.96 -14.18 -7.62
N GLN A 91 -12.18 -14.11 -7.09
CA GLN A 91 -12.46 -14.61 -5.74
C GLN A 91 -13.85 -15.21 -5.61
N TYR A 92 -14.00 -16.01 -4.57
CA TYR A 92 -15.28 -16.39 -3.97
C TYR A 92 -15.30 -15.90 -2.53
N LYS A 93 -16.35 -15.16 -2.15
CA LYS A 93 -16.51 -14.65 -0.80
C LYS A 93 -17.84 -15.07 -0.20
N SER A 94 -17.76 -15.74 0.96
CA SER A 94 -18.91 -16.04 1.81
C SER A 94 -18.94 -15.05 2.96
N MET A 95 -20.02 -14.30 3.10
CA MET A 95 -20.26 -13.33 4.17
C MET A 95 -21.76 -13.14 4.39
N LYS A 96 -22.12 -12.52 5.51
CA LYS A 96 -23.52 -12.24 5.82
C LYS A 96 -24.15 -11.32 4.78
N ASP A 97 -25.45 -11.52 4.54
CA ASP A 97 -26.30 -10.56 3.86
C ASP A 97 -26.59 -9.41 4.81
N ILE A 98 -26.14 -8.23 4.45
CA ILE A 98 -26.31 -6.99 5.22
C ILE A 98 -26.62 -5.91 4.20
N ASP A 99 -27.85 -5.40 4.22
CA ASP A 99 -28.37 -4.46 3.21
C ASP A 99 -27.52 -3.17 3.17
N GLU A 100 -27.18 -2.62 4.32
CA GLU A 100 -26.32 -1.45 4.44
C GLU A 100 -25.06 -1.78 5.21
N ARG A 101 -23.98 -2.03 4.51
CA ARG A 101 -22.70 -2.32 5.12
C ARG A 101 -21.91 -1.02 5.34
N ALA A 102 -21.61 -0.68 6.57
CA ALA A 102 -20.95 0.56 6.93
C ALA A 102 -19.80 0.34 7.93
N ILE A 103 -18.96 1.34 8.09
CA ILE A 103 -18.00 1.46 9.19
C ILE A 103 -18.57 2.48 10.17
N ALA A 104 -19.19 1.99 11.26
CA ALA A 104 -19.91 2.83 12.20
C ALA A 104 -19.03 3.95 12.80
N GLY A 105 -19.55 5.17 12.80
CA GLY A 105 -18.85 6.37 13.25
C GLY A 105 -17.92 7.00 12.20
N PHE A 106 -18.00 6.52 10.96
CA PHE A 106 -17.26 7.08 9.84
C PHE A 106 -18.20 7.45 8.72
N TRP A 107 -17.82 8.45 7.94
CA TRP A 107 -18.57 8.87 6.77
C TRP A 107 -18.69 7.70 5.78
N PRO A 108 -19.87 7.39 5.25
CA PRO A 108 -19.98 6.41 4.20
C PRO A 108 -19.24 6.91 2.96
N ALA A 109 -18.32 6.12 2.48
CA ALA A 109 -17.49 6.45 1.34
C ALA A 109 -18.04 5.74 0.11
N GLY A 110 -19.27 6.02 -0.28
CA GLY A 110 -19.92 5.57 -1.50
C GLY A 110 -20.41 6.77 -2.28
N GLY A 111 -20.18 6.82 -3.57
CA GLY A 111 -20.72 7.85 -4.48
C GLY A 111 -22.05 7.42 -5.07
N HIS A 112 -22.74 8.37 -5.70
CA HIS A 112 -24.01 8.24 -6.37
C HIS A 112 -23.99 7.25 -7.55
N ASP A 113 -24.17 5.98 -7.33
CA ASP A 113 -24.56 5.06 -8.38
C ASP A 113 -25.82 4.29 -7.94
N HIS A 114 -26.95 4.73 -8.46
CA HIS A 114 -28.29 4.21 -8.23
C HIS A 114 -28.49 2.72 -8.58
N GLU A 115 -27.44 1.98 -8.99
CA GLU A 115 -27.57 0.59 -9.44
C GLU A 115 -26.66 -0.39 -8.67
N SER A 116 -25.83 0.06 -7.76
CA SER A 116 -25.01 -0.86 -6.94
C SER A 116 -25.37 -0.72 -5.46
N GLU A 117 -26.27 -1.57 -5.01
CA GLU A 117 -26.53 -1.79 -3.58
C GLU A 117 -25.25 -2.26 -2.88
N GLY A 118 -24.55 -1.36 -2.21
CA GLY A 118 -23.39 -1.69 -1.40
C GLY A 118 -22.25 -0.67 -1.53
N ILE A 119 -21.44 -0.58 -0.50
CA ILE A 119 -20.20 0.17 -0.54
C ILE A 119 -19.32 -0.47 -1.63
N LYS A 120 -19.08 0.24 -2.75
CA LYS A 120 -18.10 -0.15 -3.75
C LYS A 120 -16.78 -0.45 -2.99
N GLY A 121 -16.01 -1.47 -3.40
CA GLY A 121 -14.81 -1.93 -2.66
C GLY A 121 -15.09 -2.84 -1.48
N VAL A 122 -16.34 -3.07 -1.09
CA VAL A 122 -16.70 -4.25 -0.31
C VAL A 122 -16.91 -5.39 -1.27
N SER A 123 -16.04 -6.38 -1.22
CA SER A 123 -16.11 -7.59 -2.04
C SER A 123 -17.54 -8.13 -2.12
N LYS A 124 -18.02 -8.40 -3.31
CA LYS A 124 -19.33 -9.02 -3.55
C LYS A 124 -19.41 -10.40 -2.92
N ARG A 125 -20.60 -10.80 -2.50
CA ARG A 125 -20.87 -12.17 -2.07
C ARG A 125 -20.83 -13.12 -3.28
N GLY A 126 -20.31 -14.32 -3.09
CA GLY A 126 -20.20 -15.33 -4.14
C GLY A 126 -18.96 -15.12 -5.01
N PHE A 127 -19.07 -15.44 -6.28
CA PHE A 127 -17.97 -15.32 -7.23
C PHE A 127 -17.92 -13.91 -7.81
N SER A 128 -16.69 -13.36 -7.88
CA SER A 128 -16.43 -12.09 -8.52
C SER A 128 -15.06 -12.09 -9.20
N VAL A 129 -14.93 -11.25 -10.24
CA VAL A 129 -13.64 -10.79 -10.74
C VAL A 129 -13.36 -9.50 -9.98
N ASP A 130 -12.51 -9.60 -8.97
CA ASP A 130 -12.35 -8.56 -7.97
C ASP A 130 -11.55 -7.36 -8.51
N HIS A 131 -10.40 -7.66 -9.15
CA HIS A 131 -9.53 -6.61 -9.66
C HIS A 131 -8.64 -7.17 -10.77
N THR A 132 -8.81 -6.68 -11.98
CA THR A 132 -7.98 -7.07 -13.12
C THR A 132 -7.25 -5.84 -13.63
N GLU A 133 -5.91 -5.87 -13.62
CA GLU A 133 -5.08 -4.75 -13.99
C GLU A 133 -4.31 -5.01 -15.29
N LEU A 134 -4.38 -4.06 -16.21
CA LEU A 134 -3.50 -3.98 -17.38
C LEU A 134 -2.50 -2.83 -17.17
N MET A 135 -1.24 -3.16 -16.99
CA MET A 135 -0.15 -2.17 -16.88
C MET A 135 0.58 -2.03 -18.20
N LEU A 136 0.82 -0.79 -18.58
CA LEU A 136 1.66 -0.38 -19.70
C LEU A 136 2.72 0.59 -19.16
N ALA A 137 4.00 0.29 -19.35
CA ALA A 137 5.06 1.18 -18.91
C ALA A 137 6.22 1.22 -19.93
N ALA A 138 6.81 2.38 -20.11
CA ALA A 138 7.97 2.54 -20.98
C ALA A 138 8.81 3.75 -20.58
N ASN A 139 10.12 3.69 -20.90
CA ASN A 139 10.93 4.89 -20.96
C ASN A 139 10.63 5.61 -22.28
N VAL A 140 10.20 6.86 -22.18
CA VAL A 140 9.93 7.71 -23.34
C VAL A 140 11.24 8.16 -23.98
N ASP A 141 12.20 8.51 -23.13
CA ASP A 141 13.55 8.91 -23.45
C ASP A 141 14.47 8.65 -22.22
N PRO A 142 15.76 9.01 -22.23
CA PRO A 142 16.66 8.83 -21.09
C PRO A 142 16.23 9.61 -19.82
N TYR A 143 15.34 10.58 -19.94
CA TYR A 143 14.96 11.49 -18.86
C TYR A 143 13.59 11.19 -18.26
N TRP A 144 12.71 10.51 -19.00
CA TRP A 144 11.32 10.31 -18.63
C TRP A 144 10.83 8.87 -18.82
N ARG A 145 10.11 8.38 -17.82
CA ARG A 145 9.32 7.13 -17.86
C ARG A 145 7.85 7.46 -17.75
N GLY A 146 7.03 6.80 -18.55
CA GLY A 146 5.58 6.80 -18.44
C GLY A 146 5.04 5.47 -17.98
N GLN A 147 3.90 5.49 -17.28
CA GLN A 147 3.13 4.31 -16.90
C GLN A 147 1.65 4.62 -16.94
N ALA A 148 0.87 3.65 -17.40
CA ALA A 148 -0.58 3.64 -17.28
C ALA A 148 -1.03 2.29 -16.71
N ILE A 149 -1.97 2.33 -15.76
CA ILE A 149 -2.63 1.15 -15.19
C ILE A 149 -4.12 1.33 -15.37
N LEU A 150 -4.71 0.37 -16.08
CA LEU A 150 -6.14 0.25 -16.30
C LEU A 150 -6.64 -0.89 -15.44
N ALA A 151 -7.57 -0.62 -14.55
CA ALA A 151 -8.24 -1.62 -13.73
C ALA A 151 -9.63 -1.92 -14.27
N ALA A 152 -9.96 -3.19 -14.42
CA ALA A 152 -11.31 -3.64 -14.68
C ALA A 152 -11.91 -4.12 -13.36
N LEU A 153 -12.97 -3.47 -12.93
CA LEU A 153 -13.68 -3.70 -11.69
C LEU A 153 -15.18 -3.73 -12.00
N ASP A 154 -15.88 -4.78 -11.61
CA ASP A 154 -17.33 -4.90 -11.75
C ASP A 154 -17.90 -4.65 -13.16
N GLY A 155 -17.09 -4.89 -14.20
CA GLY A 155 -17.47 -4.67 -15.61
C GLY A 155 -17.16 -3.28 -16.15
N GLU A 156 -16.67 -2.38 -15.30
CA GLU A 156 -16.19 -1.06 -15.69
C GLU A 156 -14.66 -1.05 -15.81
N VAL A 157 -14.13 -0.15 -16.64
CA VAL A 157 -12.69 0.04 -16.81
C VAL A 157 -12.32 1.44 -16.33
N GLU A 158 -11.47 1.49 -15.33
CA GLU A 158 -10.98 2.74 -14.76
C GLU A 158 -9.49 2.94 -15.04
N VAL A 159 -9.08 4.20 -15.15
CA VAL A 159 -7.67 4.59 -15.14
C VAL A 159 -7.22 4.74 -13.69
N GLU A 160 -6.58 3.74 -13.14
CA GLU A 160 -6.12 3.74 -11.76
C GLU A 160 -4.87 4.60 -11.58
N GLU A 161 -3.90 4.45 -12.50
CA GLU A 161 -2.73 5.32 -12.61
C GLU A 161 -2.47 5.71 -14.08
N ALA A 162 -2.05 6.94 -14.31
CA ALA A 162 -1.51 7.42 -15.59
C ALA A 162 -0.55 8.59 -15.32
N TRP A 163 0.75 8.31 -15.33
CA TRP A 163 1.74 9.30 -14.92
C TRP A 163 3.03 9.23 -15.75
N PHE A 164 3.76 10.31 -15.70
CA PHE A 164 5.16 10.39 -16.14
C PHE A 164 6.06 10.76 -14.95
N GLN A 165 7.28 10.25 -14.96
CA GLN A 165 8.27 10.45 -13.89
C GLN A 165 9.64 10.72 -14.48
N SER A 166 10.37 11.67 -13.87
CA SER A 166 11.75 11.94 -14.21
C SER A 166 12.69 10.80 -13.81
N LEU A 167 13.67 10.47 -14.65
CA LEU A 167 14.65 9.42 -14.42
C LEU A 167 16.05 9.95 -14.07
N GLY A 168 16.39 11.15 -14.50
CA GLY A 168 17.76 11.64 -14.49
C GLY A 168 17.95 13.04 -13.88
N LEU A 169 17.15 13.39 -12.85
CA LEU A 169 17.42 14.61 -12.08
C LEU A 169 18.52 14.33 -11.07
N ASP A 170 19.51 15.24 -11.02
CA ASP A 170 20.63 15.15 -10.08
C ASP A 170 20.17 15.35 -8.62
N HIS A 171 21.09 15.06 -7.69
CA HIS A 171 20.93 15.32 -6.26
C HIS A 171 19.78 14.58 -5.56
N GLY A 172 19.33 13.43 -6.08
CA GLY A 172 18.25 12.63 -5.50
C GLY A 172 16.85 13.22 -5.69
N ILE A 173 16.68 14.15 -6.63
CA ILE A 173 15.39 14.78 -6.93
C ILE A 173 14.61 13.90 -7.90
N GLY A 174 13.32 13.69 -7.60
CA GLY A 174 12.35 13.04 -8.47
C GLY A 174 11.11 13.90 -8.66
N LEU A 175 10.61 13.96 -9.88
CA LEU A 175 9.35 14.61 -10.24
C LEU A 175 8.42 13.60 -10.89
N LYS A 176 7.15 13.59 -10.47
CA LYS A 176 6.10 12.78 -11.08
C LYS A 176 4.89 13.67 -11.34
N GLY A 177 4.20 13.48 -12.46
CA GLY A 177 2.99 14.19 -12.82
C GLY A 177 1.98 13.29 -13.49
N GLY A 178 0.69 13.54 -13.25
CA GLY A 178 -0.43 12.75 -13.76
C GLY A 178 -1.30 12.21 -12.63
N ARG A 179 -1.96 11.07 -12.88
CA ARG A 179 -2.70 10.31 -11.85
C ARG A 179 -1.79 9.27 -11.24
N PHE A 180 -1.61 9.32 -9.93
CA PHE A 180 -0.72 8.42 -9.20
C PHE A 180 -1.23 8.16 -7.78
N LEU A 181 -0.91 6.98 -7.24
CA LEU A 181 -1.10 6.68 -5.83
C LEU A 181 -0.16 7.56 -5.00
N SER A 182 -0.73 8.27 -4.02
CA SER A 182 0.02 9.17 -3.14
C SER A 182 1.05 8.40 -2.31
N GLY A 183 2.21 9.01 -2.07
CA GLY A 183 3.28 8.44 -1.24
C GLY A 183 3.00 8.44 0.26
N ILE A 184 1.79 8.70 0.72
CA ILE A 184 1.41 8.69 2.14
C ILE A 184 1.24 7.27 2.67
N GLY A 185 1.79 6.99 3.86
CA GLY A 185 1.74 5.65 4.45
C GLY A 185 2.57 4.62 3.67
N TYR A 186 2.41 3.36 4.00
CA TYR A 186 3.07 2.25 3.31
C TYR A 186 2.12 1.49 2.38
N GLN A 187 0.90 1.20 2.84
CA GLN A 187 -0.10 0.43 2.09
C GLN A 187 -0.60 1.19 0.86
N ASN A 188 -0.65 2.53 0.93
CA ASN A 188 -1.26 3.37 -0.11
C ASN A 188 -0.60 3.26 -1.49
N GLU A 189 0.71 3.05 -1.53
CA GLU A 189 1.45 2.91 -2.79
C GLU A 189 1.38 1.50 -3.40
N GLN A 190 0.60 0.58 -2.82
CA GLN A 190 0.53 -0.82 -3.24
C GLN A 190 -0.81 -1.14 -3.89
N HIS A 191 -0.77 -1.77 -5.06
CA HIS A 191 -1.95 -2.28 -5.74
C HIS A 191 -2.53 -3.53 -5.06
N PRO A 192 -3.83 -3.82 -5.21
CA PRO A 192 -4.52 -4.91 -4.54
C PRO A 192 -3.87 -6.29 -4.70
N HIS A 193 -3.33 -6.59 -5.88
CA HIS A 193 -2.65 -7.85 -6.14
C HIS A 193 -1.36 -8.05 -5.33
N ALA A 194 -0.74 -6.94 -4.87
CA ALA A 194 0.47 -6.97 -4.04
C ALA A 194 0.17 -7.08 -2.53
N TRP A 195 -1.08 -6.89 -2.11
CA TRP A 195 -1.44 -6.95 -0.69
C TRP A 195 -1.26 -8.34 -0.09
N ASP A 196 -0.95 -8.36 1.19
CA ASP A 196 -0.80 -9.61 1.94
C ASP A 196 -2.13 -10.25 2.31
N PHE A 197 -3.22 -9.49 2.34
CA PHE A 197 -4.58 -9.94 2.65
C PHE A 197 -5.51 -9.63 1.47
N ALA A 198 -6.59 -10.40 1.33
CA ALA A 198 -7.56 -10.18 0.26
C ALA A 198 -8.41 -8.91 0.46
N SER A 199 -8.49 -8.43 1.69
CA SER A 199 -9.25 -7.22 2.03
C SER A 199 -8.34 -6.04 2.35
N THR A 200 -8.77 -4.84 1.97
CA THR A 200 -8.14 -3.57 2.38
C THR A 200 -8.27 -3.39 3.90
N PRO A 201 -7.26 -2.86 4.61
CA PRO A 201 -7.40 -2.51 6.02
C PRO A 201 -8.56 -1.53 6.26
N LEU A 202 -9.34 -1.74 7.37
CA LEU A 202 -10.47 -0.88 7.72
C LEU A 202 -10.11 0.60 7.76
N MET A 203 -8.89 0.94 8.21
CA MET A 203 -8.45 2.34 8.24
C MET A 203 -8.40 2.97 6.84
N TYR A 204 -7.98 2.22 5.84
CA TYR A 204 -7.91 2.70 4.47
C TYR A 204 -9.31 2.83 3.85
N GLN A 205 -10.22 1.88 4.14
CA GLN A 205 -11.62 2.01 3.77
C GLN A 205 -12.28 3.24 4.41
N ALA A 206 -12.02 3.50 5.69
CA ALA A 206 -12.57 4.66 6.40
C ALA A 206 -11.94 6.00 5.97
N LEU A 207 -10.70 5.98 5.46
CA LEU A 207 -9.97 7.20 5.06
C LEU A 207 -10.17 7.56 3.59
N PHE A 208 -10.21 6.56 2.71
CA PHE A 208 -10.12 6.77 1.26
C PHE A 208 -11.27 6.10 0.51
N GLY A 209 -12.20 5.51 1.26
CA GLY A 209 -13.40 4.92 0.70
C GLY A 209 -13.13 3.64 -0.03
N GLU A 210 -13.85 3.50 -1.09
CA GLU A 210 -14.05 2.31 -1.89
C GLU A 210 -12.76 1.68 -2.44
N HIS A 211 -11.90 2.49 -3.04
CA HIS A 211 -10.66 2.00 -3.65
C HIS A 211 -9.61 1.57 -2.62
N GLY A 212 -9.82 1.93 -1.33
CA GLY A 212 -8.90 1.59 -0.25
C GLY A 212 -7.49 2.16 -0.43
N SER A 213 -7.34 3.17 -1.30
CA SER A 213 -6.10 3.91 -1.55
C SER A 213 -6.41 5.34 -1.98
N TYR A 214 -5.48 6.25 -1.74
CA TYR A 214 -5.59 7.65 -2.12
C TYR A 214 -4.76 7.93 -3.36
N ALA A 215 -5.42 8.17 -4.48
CA ALA A 215 -4.81 8.62 -5.72
C ALA A 215 -4.99 10.14 -5.90
N GLN A 216 -4.08 10.76 -6.64
CA GLN A 216 -4.16 12.17 -7.02
C GLN A 216 -3.93 12.39 -8.51
N ASP A 217 -4.74 13.29 -9.11
CA ASP A 217 -4.40 13.94 -10.37
C ASP A 217 -3.59 15.20 -10.03
N GLY A 218 -2.26 15.17 -10.23
CA GLY A 218 -1.42 16.24 -9.71
C GLY A 218 0.06 16.09 -10.03
N VAL A 219 0.86 16.68 -9.15
CA VAL A 219 2.32 16.62 -9.20
C VAL A 219 2.88 16.16 -7.85
N GLN A 220 3.94 15.36 -7.91
CA GLN A 220 4.69 14.90 -6.76
C GLN A 220 6.16 15.26 -6.94
N PHE A 221 6.74 15.83 -5.91
CA PHE A 221 8.16 16.05 -5.74
C PHE A 221 8.69 15.09 -4.67
N LYS A 222 9.78 14.41 -4.95
CA LYS A 222 10.52 13.58 -3.99
C LYS A 222 11.97 14.03 -3.94
N TRP A 223 12.57 13.97 -2.76
CA TRP A 223 13.98 14.21 -2.55
C TRP A 223 14.57 13.12 -1.65
N LEU A 224 15.47 12.33 -2.24
CA LEU A 224 16.28 11.38 -1.51
C LEU A 224 17.51 12.09 -0.95
N ALA A 225 17.55 12.27 0.36
CA ALA A 225 18.63 12.97 1.02
C ALA A 225 19.95 12.13 0.97
N PRO A 226 21.11 12.77 0.81
CA PRO A 226 22.40 12.09 0.76
C PRO A 226 22.89 11.71 2.19
N THR A 227 22.15 10.85 2.85
CA THR A 227 22.43 10.37 4.21
C THR A 227 22.84 8.91 4.21
N PRO A 228 23.58 8.41 5.24
CA PRO A 228 23.94 7.00 5.35
C PRO A 228 22.73 6.07 5.40
N ILE A 229 21.64 6.50 6.01
CA ILE A 229 20.35 5.78 6.00
C ILE A 229 19.49 6.26 4.84
N TRP A 230 18.61 5.43 4.33
CA TRP A 230 17.61 5.87 3.36
C TRP A 230 16.66 6.89 4.01
N LEU A 231 16.62 8.09 3.46
CA LEU A 231 15.80 9.20 3.95
C LEU A 231 15.19 9.94 2.75
N GLU A 232 13.89 9.81 2.57
CA GLU A 232 13.13 10.42 1.48
C GLU A 232 12.13 11.43 2.03
N PHE A 233 12.08 12.60 1.43
CA PHE A 233 11.03 13.61 1.65
C PHE A 233 10.16 13.70 0.41
N GLY A 234 8.86 13.85 0.57
CA GLY A 234 7.93 14.05 -0.52
C GLY A 234 6.92 15.15 -0.25
N ALA A 235 6.53 15.80 -1.34
CA ALA A 235 5.48 16.81 -1.35
C ALA A 235 4.59 16.62 -2.58
N GLU A 236 3.27 16.74 -2.39
CA GLU A 236 2.29 16.58 -3.46
C GLU A 236 1.30 17.73 -3.46
N ALA A 237 0.84 18.07 -4.66
CA ALA A 237 -0.28 18.96 -4.88
C ALA A 237 -1.14 18.42 -6.01
N GLY A 238 -2.45 18.33 -5.78
CA GLY A 238 -3.37 17.75 -6.74
C GLY A 238 -4.78 18.30 -6.68
N ARG A 239 -5.61 17.80 -7.59
CA ARG A 239 -7.02 18.18 -7.74
C ARG A 239 -7.81 17.94 -6.45
N GLY A 240 -7.57 16.81 -5.76
CA GLY A 240 -8.25 16.43 -4.53
C GLY A 240 -9.70 16.02 -4.75
N ALA A 241 -9.98 15.40 -5.89
CA ALA A 241 -11.31 14.90 -6.24
C ALA A 241 -11.73 13.70 -5.39
N ASN A 242 -10.77 12.83 -5.08
CA ASN A 242 -11.02 11.60 -4.36
C ASN A 242 -11.31 11.84 -2.87
N PHE A 243 -12.15 11.00 -2.29
CA PHE A 243 -12.44 11.01 -0.86
C PHE A 243 -11.13 11.00 -0.03
N PRO A 244 -11.00 11.82 1.03
CA PRO A 244 -12.00 12.66 1.70
C PRO A 244 -12.18 14.07 1.13
N GLY A 245 -11.65 14.35 -0.06
CA GLY A 245 -11.94 15.53 -0.85
C GLY A 245 -13.28 15.41 -1.59
N SER A 246 -13.47 16.27 -2.58
CA SER A 246 -14.52 16.16 -3.59
C SER A 246 -14.09 16.84 -4.87
N ASP A 247 -14.66 16.42 -6.00
CA ASP A 247 -14.36 17.09 -7.27
C ASP A 247 -14.89 18.53 -7.26
N ARG A 248 -14.04 19.43 -7.73
CA ARG A 248 -14.33 20.86 -7.77
C ARG A 248 -13.76 21.44 -9.04
N ASN A 249 -14.61 22.00 -9.86
CA ASN A 249 -14.17 22.72 -11.05
C ASN A 249 -13.52 24.06 -10.65
N GLN A 250 -12.22 24.04 -10.33
CA GLN A 250 -11.48 25.24 -9.91
C GLN A 250 -9.99 25.18 -10.30
N ASN A 251 -9.34 26.35 -10.37
CA ASN A 251 -7.93 26.48 -10.75
C ASN A 251 -6.93 26.24 -9.60
N ARG A 252 -7.41 25.88 -8.40
CA ARG A 252 -6.56 25.70 -7.21
C ARG A 252 -6.44 24.24 -6.85
N ALA A 253 -5.29 23.87 -6.26
CA ALA A 253 -5.14 22.55 -5.67
C ALA A 253 -6.22 22.30 -4.60
N GLY A 254 -6.87 21.16 -4.68
CA GLY A 254 -7.87 20.70 -3.72
C GLY A 254 -7.29 19.86 -2.61
N ALA A 255 -6.12 19.25 -2.87
CA ALA A 255 -5.38 18.45 -1.90
C ALA A 255 -3.89 18.75 -1.95
N GLY A 256 -3.22 18.48 -0.84
CA GLY A 256 -1.77 18.45 -0.73
C GLY A 256 -1.34 17.43 0.30
N ALA A 257 -0.22 16.75 0.04
CA ALA A 257 0.39 15.82 0.96
C ALA A 257 1.86 16.17 1.20
N LEU A 258 2.33 15.84 2.39
CA LEU A 258 3.74 15.89 2.76
C LEU A 258 4.07 14.56 3.43
N PHE A 259 5.22 14.00 3.13
CA PHE A 259 5.67 12.78 3.80
C PHE A 259 7.19 12.72 3.95
N VAL A 260 7.61 11.98 4.96
CA VAL A 260 9.00 11.61 5.18
C VAL A 260 9.04 10.11 5.43
N HIS A 261 9.96 9.44 4.74
CA HIS A 261 10.25 8.03 4.90
C HIS A 261 11.69 7.85 5.28
N LEU A 262 11.95 6.96 6.21
CA LEU A 262 13.29 6.59 6.62
C LEU A 262 13.37 5.07 6.75
N GLY A 263 14.55 4.51 6.50
CA GLY A 263 14.77 3.08 6.57
C GLY A 263 16.25 2.74 6.56
N ASP A 264 16.55 1.54 7.01
CA ASP A 264 17.91 1.02 7.03
C ASP A 264 17.89 -0.51 7.13
N ASP A 265 19.05 -1.10 6.91
CA ASP A 265 19.31 -2.51 7.14
C ASP A 265 20.03 -2.72 8.48
N VAL A 266 19.64 -3.76 9.21
CA VAL A 266 20.33 -4.18 10.43
C VAL A 266 20.95 -5.55 10.20
N GLY A 267 22.25 -5.55 9.94
CA GLY A 267 22.98 -6.71 9.47
C GLY A 267 22.53 -7.14 8.07
N SER A 268 22.70 -8.40 7.73
CA SER A 268 22.30 -8.96 6.43
C SER A 268 20.86 -9.49 6.39
N SER A 269 20.20 -9.58 7.55
CA SER A 269 18.94 -10.33 7.67
C SER A 269 17.72 -9.48 7.97
N HIS A 270 17.89 -8.22 8.34
CA HIS A 270 16.80 -7.35 8.73
C HIS A 270 16.79 -6.06 7.93
N SER A 271 15.63 -5.63 7.49
CA SER A 271 15.40 -4.29 6.95
C SER A 271 14.15 -3.69 7.58
N TRP A 272 14.14 -2.37 7.73
CA TRP A 272 12.99 -1.66 8.26
C TRP A 272 12.76 -0.35 7.52
N ARG A 273 11.50 0.07 7.52
CA ARG A 273 11.06 1.37 7.04
C ARG A 273 10.07 1.97 8.04
N ALA A 274 10.16 3.27 8.26
CA ALA A 274 9.16 4.04 8.99
C ALA A 274 8.79 5.28 8.20
N GLY A 275 7.55 5.75 8.36
CA GLY A 275 7.04 6.92 7.68
C GLY A 275 6.16 7.79 8.57
N LEU A 276 6.14 9.08 8.26
CA LEU A 276 5.19 10.04 8.79
C LEU A 276 4.66 10.89 7.64
N SER A 277 3.33 10.94 7.52
CA SER A 277 2.66 11.61 6.41
C SER A 277 1.56 12.53 6.91
N TYR A 278 1.33 13.60 6.17
CA TYR A 278 0.25 14.56 6.40
C TYR A 278 -0.51 14.79 5.10
N LEU A 279 -1.81 14.56 5.11
CA LEU A 279 -2.72 14.82 4.00
C LEU A 279 -3.70 15.93 4.39
N HIS A 280 -3.83 16.94 3.53
CA HIS A 280 -4.84 17.97 3.62
C HIS A 280 -5.73 17.95 2.39
N THR A 281 -7.04 17.81 2.57
CA THR A 281 -8.03 17.89 1.50
C THR A 281 -9.12 18.90 1.82
N ARG A 282 -9.79 19.38 0.77
CA ARG A 282 -10.95 20.24 0.88
C ARG A 282 -12.11 19.59 0.14
N ALA A 283 -13.23 19.44 0.80
CA ALA A 283 -14.48 19.01 0.22
C ALA A 283 -15.42 20.21 -0.01
N ARG A 284 -16.15 20.17 -1.11
CA ARG A 284 -17.30 21.02 -1.37
C ARG A 284 -18.41 20.11 -1.83
N GLU A 285 -19.48 20.03 -1.01
CA GLU A 285 -20.60 19.16 -1.31
C GLU A 285 -20.14 17.71 -1.55
N ARG A 286 -19.34 17.15 -0.62
CA ARG A 286 -19.04 15.74 -0.59
C ARG A 286 -20.28 15.01 -0.11
N GLU A 287 -20.88 14.25 -0.98
CA GLU A 287 -22.18 13.65 -0.78
C GLU A 287 -22.08 12.21 -0.28
N ALA A 288 -23.12 11.75 0.39
CA ALA A 288 -23.35 10.38 0.78
C ALA A 288 -24.84 10.13 0.96
N GLU A 289 -25.32 9.02 0.43
CA GLU A 289 -26.68 8.57 0.70
C GLU A 289 -26.84 8.19 2.17
N VAL A 290 -27.94 8.60 2.76
CA VAL A 290 -28.27 8.35 4.16
C VAL A 290 -29.78 8.19 4.32
N HIS A 291 -30.19 7.49 5.37
CA HIS A 291 -31.55 7.61 5.87
C HIS A 291 -31.61 8.81 6.83
N ASP A 292 -32.59 9.66 6.65
CA ASP A 292 -32.82 10.82 7.51
C ASP A 292 -33.51 10.45 8.84
N ALA A 293 -33.84 11.45 9.66
CA ALA A 293 -34.49 11.24 10.96
C ALA A 293 -35.89 10.62 10.87
N ASN A 294 -36.50 10.61 9.72
CA ASN A 294 -37.79 10.00 9.44
C ASN A 294 -37.69 8.65 8.70
N ASP A 295 -36.47 8.10 8.59
CA ASP A 295 -36.15 6.86 7.84
C ASP A 295 -36.49 6.99 6.34
N VAL A 296 -36.30 8.18 5.77
CA VAL A 296 -36.49 8.49 4.35
C VAL A 296 -35.12 8.69 3.71
N HIS A 297 -34.96 8.25 2.47
CA HIS A 297 -33.73 8.45 1.73
C HIS A 297 -33.41 9.94 1.52
N GLY A 298 -32.16 10.29 1.70
CA GLY A 298 -31.66 11.64 1.48
C GLY A 298 -30.16 11.68 1.24
N ASP A 299 -29.71 12.81 0.71
CA ASP A 299 -28.30 13.06 0.42
C ASP A 299 -27.69 13.97 1.46
N ALA A 300 -26.87 13.41 2.35
CA ALA A 300 -26.03 14.21 3.22
C ALA A 300 -24.86 14.81 2.43
N SER A 301 -24.57 16.08 2.64
CA SER A 301 -23.46 16.78 1.98
C SER A 301 -22.57 17.50 2.96
N PHE A 302 -21.25 17.32 2.82
CA PHE A 302 -20.23 17.98 3.64
C PHE A 302 -19.43 18.97 2.81
N THR A 303 -19.30 20.20 3.35
CA THR A 303 -18.39 21.21 2.80
C THR A 303 -17.41 21.66 3.88
N GLY A 304 -16.11 21.44 3.65
CA GLY A 304 -15.13 21.73 4.67
C GLY A 304 -13.71 21.30 4.32
N ARG A 305 -12.95 20.97 5.33
CA ARG A 305 -11.57 20.50 5.21
C ARG A 305 -11.34 19.26 6.06
N SER A 306 -10.54 18.34 5.54
CA SER A 306 -10.02 17.17 6.24
C SER A 306 -8.50 17.30 6.39
N ARG A 307 -7.98 16.90 7.54
CA ARG A 307 -6.56 16.84 7.87
C ARG A 307 -6.27 15.50 8.47
N THR A 308 -5.41 14.75 7.83
CA THR A 308 -5.06 13.39 8.25
C THR A 308 -3.56 13.28 8.46
N TRP A 309 -3.16 12.78 9.61
CA TRP A 309 -1.81 12.31 9.90
C TRP A 309 -1.78 10.80 9.80
N LEU A 310 -0.74 10.26 9.17
CA LEU A 310 -0.47 8.83 9.10
C LEU A 310 0.94 8.57 9.60
N ALA A 311 1.10 7.50 10.36
CA ALA A 311 2.40 6.97 10.74
C ALA A 311 2.44 5.50 10.33
N ASP A 312 3.53 5.06 9.71
CA ASP A 312 3.71 3.69 9.24
C ASP A 312 5.04 3.10 9.71
N PHE A 313 5.05 1.79 9.86
CA PHE A 313 6.26 1.03 10.15
C PHE A 313 6.18 -0.35 9.51
N VAL A 314 7.26 -0.73 8.84
CA VAL A 314 7.45 -2.06 8.26
C VAL A 314 8.78 -2.61 8.69
N TRP A 315 8.78 -3.87 9.11
CA TRP A 315 10.00 -4.62 9.39
C TRP A 315 9.97 -5.93 8.61
N LYS A 316 11.06 -6.22 7.92
CA LYS A 316 11.27 -7.45 7.17
C LYS A 316 12.48 -8.20 7.72
N TRP A 317 12.34 -9.50 7.79
CA TRP A 317 13.41 -10.41 8.15
C TRP A 317 13.52 -11.53 7.13
N ALA A 318 14.75 -11.82 6.72
CA ALA A 318 15.06 -12.95 5.88
C ALA A 318 16.42 -13.50 6.29
N PRO A 319 16.59 -14.82 6.54
CA PRO A 319 17.89 -15.40 6.92
C PRO A 319 18.93 -15.08 5.86
N ASP A 320 20.06 -14.52 6.30
CA ASP A 320 21.20 -14.15 5.43
C ASP A 320 20.82 -13.28 4.22
N GLY A 321 19.76 -12.47 4.35
CA GLY A 321 19.23 -11.63 3.28
C GLY A 321 18.52 -12.39 2.16
N ASN A 322 18.23 -13.68 2.34
CA ASN A 322 17.57 -14.50 1.31
C ASN A 322 16.10 -14.78 1.68
N PRO A 323 15.12 -14.04 1.10
CA PRO A 323 13.71 -14.20 1.41
C PRO A 323 13.06 -15.41 0.73
N LYS A 324 13.77 -16.12 -0.16
CA LYS A 324 13.20 -17.17 -1.02
C LYS A 324 12.59 -18.34 -0.26
N TYR A 325 13.23 -18.77 0.82
CA TYR A 325 12.80 -19.95 1.57
C TYR A 325 11.98 -19.61 2.79
N ARG A 326 12.43 -18.63 3.56
CA ARG A 326 11.78 -18.18 4.78
C ARG A 326 11.93 -16.68 4.90
N ASN A 327 10.85 -15.99 5.23
CA ASN A 327 10.89 -14.58 5.53
C ASN A 327 9.75 -14.23 6.48
N PHE A 328 9.89 -13.11 7.14
CA PHE A 328 8.86 -12.53 7.99
C PHE A 328 8.71 -11.06 7.65
N LYS A 329 7.46 -10.60 7.59
CA LYS A 329 7.10 -9.18 7.43
C LYS A 329 6.14 -8.80 8.53
N PHE A 330 6.47 -7.76 9.26
CA PHE A 330 5.56 -7.05 10.15
C PHE A 330 5.27 -5.67 9.57
N GLN A 331 4.01 -5.26 9.60
CA GLN A 331 3.55 -3.98 9.08
C GLN A 331 2.48 -3.43 10.00
N THR A 332 2.55 -2.14 10.31
CA THR A 332 1.54 -1.43 11.10
C THR A 332 1.43 0.01 10.63
N GLU A 333 0.21 0.53 10.65
CA GLU A 333 -0.05 1.93 10.36
C GLU A 333 -1.09 2.47 11.34
N TYR A 334 -0.99 3.76 11.64
CA TYR A 334 -1.91 4.51 12.48
C TYR A 334 -2.31 5.79 11.78
N PHE A 335 -3.58 6.20 11.92
CA PHE A 335 -4.04 7.50 11.46
C PHE A 335 -4.74 8.29 12.54
N HIS A 336 -4.71 9.63 12.37
CA HIS A 336 -5.54 10.59 13.08
C HIS A 336 -6.10 11.61 12.10
N ARG A 337 -7.44 11.72 12.02
CA ARG A 337 -8.16 12.63 11.12
C ARG A 337 -8.95 13.68 11.92
N ASP A 338 -8.85 14.97 11.56
CA ASP A 338 -9.67 16.09 12.04
C ASP A 338 -10.41 16.68 10.84
N GLU A 339 -11.74 16.63 10.84
CA GLU A 339 -12.59 17.25 9.83
C GLU A 339 -13.36 18.41 10.45
N ARG A 340 -13.49 19.51 9.68
CA ARG A 340 -14.22 20.71 10.09
C ARG A 340 -14.87 21.37 8.91
N GLY A 341 -16.14 21.71 9.04
CA GLY A 341 -16.94 22.35 8.02
C GLY A 341 -18.40 22.39 8.42
N ASP A 342 -19.23 22.33 7.40
CA ASP A 342 -20.69 22.35 7.53
C ASP A 342 -21.25 21.09 6.86
N ILE A 343 -22.30 20.53 7.44
CA ILE A 343 -23.07 19.40 6.93
C ILE A 343 -24.52 19.83 6.72
N GLY A 344 -25.15 19.34 5.68
CA GLY A 344 -26.57 19.47 5.41
C GLY A 344 -27.11 18.19 4.80
N CYS A 345 -28.41 18.11 4.66
CA CYS A 345 -29.09 16.99 4.02
C CYS A 345 -30.22 17.51 3.16
N VAL A 346 -30.39 16.93 1.97
CA VAL A 346 -31.49 17.21 1.05
C VAL A 346 -32.18 15.90 0.68
N SER A 347 -33.50 15.95 0.46
CA SER A 347 -34.27 14.85 -0.07
C SER A 347 -35.46 15.40 -0.85
N ASP A 348 -35.76 14.78 -1.96
CA ASP A 348 -36.95 15.10 -2.78
C ASP A 348 -38.17 14.21 -2.41
N GLU A 349 -38.01 13.31 -1.45
CA GLU A 349 -39.02 12.39 -1.04
C GLU A 349 -40.05 13.01 -0.07
N ALA A 350 -41.31 12.60 -0.19
CA ALA A 350 -42.36 13.12 0.70
C ALA A 350 -42.19 12.60 2.12
N GLY A 351 -42.19 13.50 3.08
CA GLY A 351 -42.04 13.16 4.51
C GLY A 351 -40.63 13.18 5.01
N ALA A 352 -39.64 13.51 4.18
CA ALA A 352 -38.27 13.63 4.57
C ALA A 352 -38.04 14.73 5.63
N ALA A 353 -37.10 14.48 6.53
CA ALA A 353 -36.63 15.47 7.50
C ALA A 353 -35.54 16.38 6.91
N CYS A 354 -34.90 15.95 5.83
CA CYS A 354 -33.89 16.69 5.11
C CYS A 354 -34.47 17.90 4.37
N ASP A 355 -34.15 19.12 4.81
CA ASP A 355 -34.66 20.39 4.28
C ASP A 355 -33.60 21.27 3.60
N GLY A 356 -32.36 20.80 3.49
CA GLY A 356 -31.23 21.50 2.91
C GLY A 356 -30.53 22.48 3.85
N THR A 357 -30.99 22.66 5.10
CA THR A 357 -30.36 23.52 6.08
C THR A 357 -29.00 22.97 6.50
N ARG A 358 -27.98 23.78 6.40
CA ARG A 358 -26.61 23.43 6.79
C ARG A 358 -26.28 23.86 8.21
N ASP A 359 -25.48 23.06 8.91
CA ASP A 359 -25.03 23.39 10.25
C ASP A 359 -23.58 22.87 10.49
N SER A 360 -22.97 23.31 11.54
CA SER A 360 -21.57 23.03 11.85
C SER A 360 -21.29 21.54 12.05
N TYR A 361 -20.15 21.10 11.51
CA TYR A 361 -19.66 19.73 11.64
C TYR A 361 -18.19 19.72 12.07
N ARG A 362 -17.87 18.94 13.08
CA ARG A 362 -16.51 18.67 13.48
C ARG A 362 -16.36 17.23 13.97
N SER A 363 -15.47 16.50 13.34
CA SER A 363 -15.14 15.12 13.68
C SER A 363 -13.65 14.95 13.95
N ARG A 364 -13.30 14.11 14.92
CA ARG A 364 -11.94 13.64 15.16
C ARG A 364 -11.97 12.15 15.28
N GLN A 365 -11.25 11.47 14.44
CA GLN A 365 -11.25 10.02 14.32
C GLN A 365 -9.83 9.50 14.29
N SER A 366 -9.64 8.23 14.68
CA SER A 366 -8.34 7.56 14.62
C SER A 366 -8.51 6.07 14.38
N GLY A 367 -7.43 5.41 14.07
CA GLY A 367 -7.43 3.96 13.91
C GLY A 367 -6.05 3.44 13.53
N TRP A 368 -5.92 2.13 13.61
CA TRP A 368 -4.69 1.44 13.31
C TRP A 368 -4.96 0.02 12.84
N TYR A 369 -3.99 -0.53 12.15
CA TYR A 369 -3.88 -1.97 11.96
C TYR A 369 -2.47 -2.44 12.21
N ALA A 370 -2.33 -3.71 12.52
CA ALA A 370 -1.06 -4.41 12.58
C ALA A 370 -1.22 -5.77 11.92
N GLN A 371 -0.26 -6.13 11.06
CA GLN A 371 -0.24 -7.43 10.40
C GLN A 371 1.15 -8.06 10.45
N ALA A 372 1.16 -9.37 10.51
CA ALA A 372 2.36 -10.17 10.47
C ALA A 372 2.18 -11.30 9.45
N VAL A 373 3.14 -11.49 8.58
CA VAL A 373 3.15 -12.54 7.56
C VAL A 373 4.45 -13.31 7.65
N TYR A 374 4.35 -14.62 7.72
CA TYR A 374 5.49 -15.53 7.76
C TYR A 374 5.47 -16.53 6.60
N GLN A 375 6.48 -16.49 5.78
CA GLN A 375 6.73 -17.51 4.77
C GLN A 375 7.59 -18.60 5.40
N PHE A 376 7.05 -19.80 5.48
CA PHE A 376 7.73 -20.94 6.12
C PHE A 376 8.29 -21.96 5.13
N THR A 377 7.87 -21.89 3.87
CA THR A 377 8.46 -22.61 2.73
C THR A 377 8.43 -21.71 1.49
N PRO A 378 9.11 -22.07 0.38
CA PRO A 378 9.04 -21.27 -0.87
C PRO A 378 7.63 -21.04 -1.42
N HIS A 379 6.68 -21.92 -1.07
CA HIS A 379 5.33 -21.90 -1.62
C HIS A 379 4.26 -21.46 -0.60
N TRP A 380 4.53 -21.57 0.70
CA TRP A 380 3.53 -21.35 1.72
C TRP A 380 3.87 -20.17 2.62
N ARG A 381 2.89 -19.31 2.82
CA ARG A 381 2.95 -18.24 3.83
C ARG A 381 1.61 -18.13 4.56
N ALA A 382 1.67 -17.75 5.83
CA ALA A 382 0.52 -17.51 6.67
C ALA A 382 0.61 -16.11 7.29
N GLY A 383 -0.53 -15.49 7.52
CA GLY A 383 -0.59 -14.14 8.07
C GLY A 383 -1.73 -13.96 9.06
N LEU A 384 -1.52 -13.00 9.95
CA LEU A 384 -2.50 -12.50 10.92
C LEU A 384 -2.58 -10.99 10.78
N ARG A 385 -3.80 -10.42 10.76
CA ARG A 385 -4.05 -8.98 10.84
C ARG A 385 -5.09 -8.69 11.91
N HIS A 386 -4.86 -7.64 12.69
CA HIS A 386 -5.85 -7.08 13.61
C HIS A 386 -5.96 -5.57 13.38
N GLU A 387 -7.19 -5.08 13.42
CA GLU A 387 -7.55 -3.72 13.07
C GLU A 387 -8.52 -3.14 14.08
N GLN A 388 -8.34 -1.90 14.45
CA GLN A 388 -9.27 -1.19 15.31
C GLN A 388 -9.32 0.28 14.93
N LEU A 389 -10.53 0.79 14.75
CA LEU A 389 -10.79 2.20 14.60
C LEU A 389 -11.43 2.78 15.86
N ASP A 390 -11.45 4.10 15.97
CA ASP A 390 -12.14 4.85 17.01
C ASP A 390 -12.84 6.03 16.34
N SER A 391 -14.17 6.06 16.38
CA SER A 391 -14.98 7.17 15.88
C SER A 391 -14.70 8.49 16.63
N GLY A 392 -14.08 8.39 17.81
CA GLY A 392 -13.58 9.51 18.59
C GLY A 392 -14.63 10.50 19.02
N SER A 393 -14.48 11.78 18.63
CA SER A 393 -15.39 12.84 19.04
C SER A 393 -16.08 13.48 17.85
N LEU A 394 -17.40 13.53 17.89
CA LEU A 394 -18.24 14.23 16.94
C LEU A 394 -18.92 15.43 17.62
N ARG A 395 -18.95 16.57 16.93
CA ARG A 395 -19.78 17.73 17.23
C ARG A 395 -20.52 18.12 15.96
N ILE A 396 -21.83 18.08 16.02
CA ILE A 396 -22.74 18.41 14.93
C ILE A 396 -23.72 19.47 15.46
N GLY A 397 -24.08 20.42 14.61
CA GLY A 397 -25.08 21.43 14.95
C GLY A 397 -26.49 20.85 15.07
N ALA A 398 -27.32 21.48 15.87
CA ALA A 398 -28.65 20.95 16.21
C ALA A 398 -29.58 20.78 15.00
N ASN A 399 -29.47 21.68 14.00
CA ASN A 399 -30.30 21.63 12.79
C ASN A 399 -29.91 20.41 11.93
N ALA A 400 -28.62 20.17 11.71
CA ALA A 400 -28.18 18.99 10.96
C ALA A 400 -28.50 17.68 11.70
N LEU A 401 -28.39 17.67 13.03
CA LEU A 401 -28.75 16.50 13.83
C LEU A 401 -30.26 16.21 13.77
N ALA A 402 -31.11 17.24 13.72
CA ALA A 402 -32.56 17.08 13.58
C ALA A 402 -32.96 16.50 12.23
N GLN A 403 -32.20 16.79 11.17
CA GLN A 403 -32.44 16.25 9.83
C GLN A 403 -31.95 14.81 9.70
N LEU A 404 -30.72 14.54 10.13
CA LEU A 404 -30.04 13.26 9.91
C LEU A 404 -30.35 12.18 10.95
N GLY A 405 -30.88 12.58 12.09
CA GLY A 405 -31.14 11.68 13.24
C GLY A 405 -29.86 11.31 13.98
N ASP A 406 -29.98 10.99 15.26
CA ASP A 406 -28.88 10.58 16.13
C ASP A 406 -28.58 9.06 16.04
N GLU A 407 -29.49 8.28 15.47
CA GLU A 407 -29.35 6.85 15.23
C GLU A 407 -28.53 6.52 13.97
N ASN A 408 -28.26 7.51 13.11
CA ASN A 408 -27.49 7.32 11.88
C ASN A 408 -26.10 6.73 12.18
N LEU A 409 -25.76 5.64 11.51
CA LEU A 409 -24.52 4.90 11.77
C LEU A 409 -23.25 5.76 11.59
N MET A 410 -23.28 6.80 10.75
CA MET A 410 -22.12 7.70 10.59
C MET A 410 -21.81 8.52 11.86
N PHE A 411 -22.79 8.70 12.74
CA PHE A 411 -22.63 9.44 14.02
C PHE A 411 -22.40 8.53 15.22
N ALA A 412 -22.41 7.21 15.01
CA ALA A 412 -22.28 6.24 16.09
C ALA A 412 -20.93 6.41 16.83
N ARG A 413 -20.98 6.45 18.17
CA ARG A 413 -19.78 6.32 18.99
C ARG A 413 -19.41 4.86 19.11
N TYR A 414 -18.55 4.42 18.22
CA TYR A 414 -18.19 3.01 18.09
C TYR A 414 -16.69 2.80 17.87
N ARG A 415 -16.23 1.58 18.10
CA ARG A 415 -14.86 1.15 17.82
C ARG A 415 -14.91 -0.04 16.86
N PRO A 416 -15.01 0.20 15.56
CA PRO A 416 -14.95 -0.83 14.53
C PRO A 416 -13.69 -1.69 14.68
N LYS A 417 -13.83 -3.00 14.55
CA LYS A 417 -12.73 -3.97 14.67
C LYS A 417 -12.84 -5.05 13.61
N ARG A 418 -11.70 -5.48 13.10
CA ARG A 418 -11.63 -6.66 12.25
C ARG A 418 -10.37 -7.45 12.57
N SER A 419 -10.45 -8.78 12.50
CA SER A 419 -9.30 -9.67 12.59
C SER A 419 -9.34 -10.63 11.42
N ALA A 420 -8.20 -10.86 10.79
CA ALA A 420 -8.06 -11.74 9.63
C ALA A 420 -6.94 -12.76 9.86
N LEU A 421 -7.18 -13.96 9.37
CA LEU A 421 -6.20 -15.03 9.22
C LEU A 421 -6.08 -15.34 7.73
N MET A 422 -4.87 -15.51 7.23
CA MET A 422 -4.59 -15.76 5.83
C MET A 422 -3.63 -16.94 5.68
N LEU A 423 -3.86 -17.77 4.66
CA LEU A 423 -2.95 -18.80 4.20
C LEU A 423 -2.84 -18.70 2.68
N ASP A 424 -1.62 -18.50 2.17
CA ASP A 424 -1.32 -18.45 0.74
C ASP A 424 -0.53 -19.68 0.30
N TYR A 425 -0.87 -20.16 -0.89
CA TYR A 425 -0.05 -21.10 -1.65
C TYR A 425 0.30 -20.51 -3.01
N SER A 426 1.60 -20.39 -3.31
CA SER A 426 2.11 -19.91 -4.59
C SER A 426 2.80 -21.04 -5.34
N TRP A 427 2.32 -21.37 -6.56
CA TRP A 427 3.03 -22.30 -7.45
C TRP A 427 4.31 -21.68 -7.99
N SER A 428 4.25 -20.37 -8.25
CA SER A 428 5.35 -19.55 -8.75
C SER A 428 5.15 -18.10 -8.25
N GLU A 429 6.03 -17.20 -8.64
CA GLU A 429 5.86 -15.77 -8.44
C GLU A 429 4.67 -15.17 -9.22
N PHE A 430 4.19 -15.89 -10.26
CA PHE A 430 3.11 -15.44 -11.15
C PHE A 430 1.73 -15.98 -10.77
N SER A 431 1.62 -16.89 -9.82
CA SER A 431 0.31 -17.45 -9.47
C SER A 431 0.20 -17.82 -8.00
N ARG A 432 -0.94 -17.46 -7.38
CA ARG A 432 -1.20 -17.65 -5.97
C ARG A 432 -2.66 -17.94 -5.71
N VAL A 433 -2.94 -18.90 -4.82
CA VAL A 433 -4.25 -19.07 -4.17
C VAL A 433 -4.13 -18.59 -2.72
N ARG A 434 -5.10 -17.83 -2.27
CA ARG A 434 -5.24 -17.32 -0.91
C ARG A 434 -6.53 -17.83 -0.30
N LEU A 435 -6.43 -18.33 0.92
CA LEU A 435 -7.55 -18.60 1.80
C LEU A 435 -7.52 -17.57 2.92
N GLN A 436 -8.63 -16.90 3.18
CA GLN A 436 -8.72 -15.91 4.24
C GLN A 436 -9.99 -16.09 5.05
N TYR A 437 -9.86 -16.01 6.36
CA TYR A 437 -10.97 -15.92 7.29
C TYR A 437 -10.92 -14.57 7.99
N GLU A 438 -12.07 -13.89 8.07
CA GLU A 438 -12.20 -12.61 8.74
C GLU A 438 -13.35 -12.65 9.74
N ARG A 439 -13.11 -12.02 10.88
CA ARG A 439 -14.15 -11.70 11.84
C ARG A 439 -14.31 -10.20 11.89
N ASP A 440 -15.35 -9.71 11.23
CA ASP A 440 -15.66 -8.30 11.09
C ASP A 440 -16.71 -7.88 12.15
N ARG A 441 -16.43 -6.75 12.81
CA ARG A 441 -17.27 -6.05 13.77
C ARG A 441 -17.20 -4.55 13.50
N SER A 442 -17.36 -4.16 12.25
CA SER A 442 -17.39 -2.75 11.83
C SER A 442 -18.69 -2.05 12.23
N MET A 443 -19.75 -2.80 12.53
CA MET A 443 -21.07 -2.30 12.89
C MET A 443 -21.49 -2.75 14.30
N PRO A 444 -22.21 -1.89 15.07
CA PRO A 444 -22.76 -2.25 16.37
C PRO A 444 -23.71 -3.45 16.28
N GLY A 445 -23.61 -4.37 17.22
CA GLY A 445 -24.49 -5.54 17.27
C GLY A 445 -24.25 -6.59 16.19
N VAL A 446 -23.47 -6.30 15.16
CA VAL A 446 -23.20 -7.18 14.03
C VAL A 446 -21.82 -7.82 14.16
N THR A 447 -21.75 -9.14 14.03
CA THR A 447 -20.51 -9.88 13.81
C THR A 447 -20.66 -10.66 12.52
N ASP A 448 -19.83 -10.33 11.54
CA ASP A 448 -19.76 -11.01 10.27
C ASP A 448 -18.49 -11.87 10.18
N ASN A 449 -18.68 -13.18 10.04
CA ASN A 449 -17.59 -14.13 9.83
C ASN A 449 -17.51 -14.39 8.33
N GLN A 450 -16.46 -13.91 7.72
CA GLN A 450 -16.26 -13.97 6.27
C GLN A 450 -15.20 -15.01 5.93
N PHE A 451 -15.39 -15.68 4.81
CA PHE A 451 -14.42 -16.60 4.25
C PHE A 451 -14.19 -16.27 2.79
N THR A 452 -12.93 -16.08 2.40
CA THR A 452 -12.53 -15.73 1.04
C THR A 452 -11.57 -16.77 0.48
N VAL A 453 -11.85 -17.19 -0.75
CA VAL A 453 -10.90 -17.92 -1.60
C VAL A 453 -10.56 -17.00 -2.76
N GLN A 454 -9.30 -16.61 -2.91
CA GLN A 454 -8.85 -15.69 -3.94
C GLN A 454 -7.77 -16.36 -4.79
N TYR A 455 -7.86 -16.19 -6.10
CA TYR A 455 -6.82 -16.59 -7.06
C TYR A 455 -6.27 -15.36 -7.76
N ILE A 456 -4.94 -15.24 -7.80
CA ILE A 456 -4.21 -14.17 -8.47
C ILE A 456 -3.25 -14.80 -9.46
N MET A 457 -3.25 -14.27 -10.71
CA MET A 457 -2.34 -14.69 -11.77
C MET A 457 -1.82 -13.45 -12.51
N SER A 458 -0.51 -13.38 -12.72
CA SER A 458 0.14 -12.32 -13.46
C SER A 458 0.75 -12.86 -14.75
N LEU A 459 0.57 -12.13 -15.85
CA LEU A 459 1.08 -12.44 -17.18
C LEU A 459 1.95 -11.26 -17.66
N GLY A 460 3.08 -11.57 -18.28
CA GLY A 460 3.98 -10.55 -18.84
C GLY A 460 5.06 -10.06 -17.88
N ALA A 461 5.66 -8.90 -18.22
CA ALA A 461 6.71 -8.29 -17.41
C ALA A 461 6.10 -7.71 -16.13
N HIS A 462 6.30 -8.35 -15.01
CA HIS A 462 5.84 -7.88 -13.71
C HIS A 462 6.84 -6.86 -13.16
N GLY A 463 6.39 -5.64 -12.89
CA GLY A 463 7.21 -4.63 -12.22
C GLY A 463 7.66 -5.10 -10.83
N ALA A 464 8.88 -4.72 -10.42
CA ALA A 464 9.34 -5.02 -9.07
C ALA A 464 8.43 -4.33 -8.04
N HIS A 465 7.96 -5.10 -7.06
CA HIS A 465 7.20 -4.53 -5.94
C HIS A 465 8.09 -3.55 -5.16
N LYS A 466 7.53 -2.41 -4.80
CA LYS A 466 8.19 -1.46 -3.90
C LYS A 466 8.43 -2.11 -2.54
N PHE A 467 9.44 -1.65 -1.81
CA PHE A 467 9.97 -2.18 -0.53
C PHE A 467 8.94 -2.91 0.31
#